data_06e5aa3a791f3b4d3082df80a710d818
#
_entry.id   06e5aa3a791f3b4d3082df80a710d818
#
_cell.length_a   1.000
_cell.length_b   1.000
_cell.length_c   1.000
_cell.angle_alpha   90.00
_cell.angle_beta   90.00
_cell.angle_gamma   90.00
#
_symmetry.space_group_name_H-M   'P 1'
#
loop_
_entity.id
_entity.type
_entity.pdbx_description
1 polymer ?
#
loop_
_entity_poly.entity_id
_entity_poly.type
_entity_poly.pdbx_seq_one_letter_code
_entity_poly.pdbx_strand_id
1 'polypeptide(L)'
;MATVIATINLKGGVGKSTTTVAVAEMLSATFRKKVLVIDLDPQTNATTMLIGEEKWRTLNDEGKTLAQLFKDALEPEDKGKLFDIDEAIQKRVSNVSDVRSLDLLPSSLDLIDVQDRLAGMSSGRFYAENPTDILRRATRSVLDNYDVVLVDCPPNLGIITLNGLRISNGYIIPTIPDVLSTYGIPQIVKRVGQFSETIADDIEAYGIVISKYREQSTTHNTTLRQMRRKSDAPLFATIIPENDKAADAAEYKPVSTLRQKWGYRGQFDLYKALTEEIMERAGL
;
A
#
# COMPACT_ATOMS: atom_id res chain seq x y z
N MET A 1 11.73 -0.15 15.99
CA MET A 1 10.95 -0.92 14.96
C MET A 1 10.26 0.06 14.05
N ALA A 2 10.20 -0.23 12.76
CA ALA A 2 9.45 0.58 11.81
C ALA A 2 7.95 0.54 12.10
N THR A 3 7.22 1.63 11.88
CA THR A 3 5.77 1.62 11.85
C THR A 3 5.30 1.18 10.46
N VAL A 4 4.53 0.10 10.37
CA VAL A 4 4.05 -0.49 9.11
C VAL A 4 2.57 -0.19 8.93
N ILE A 5 2.20 0.42 7.81
CA ILE A 5 0.83 0.87 7.52
C ILE A 5 0.36 0.27 6.19
N ALA A 6 -0.70 -0.53 6.21
CA ALA A 6 -1.32 -1.04 4.99
C ALA A 6 -2.33 -0.05 4.40
N THR A 7 -2.36 0.04 3.08
CA THR A 7 -3.40 0.77 2.33
C THR A 7 -4.32 -0.26 1.68
N ILE A 8 -5.56 -0.36 2.16
CA ILE A 8 -6.50 -1.42 1.74
C ILE A 8 -7.86 -0.86 1.34
N ASN A 9 -8.48 -1.45 0.35
CA ASN A 9 -9.91 -1.31 0.02
C ASN A 9 -10.29 -2.43 -0.97
N LEU A 10 -11.50 -2.98 -0.84
CA LEU A 10 -12.03 -4.03 -1.72
C LEU A 10 -12.39 -3.53 -3.12
N LYS A 11 -12.50 -2.22 -3.30
CA LYS A 11 -12.81 -1.61 -4.60
C LYS A 11 -11.54 -1.14 -5.31
N GLY A 12 -11.43 -1.45 -6.60
CA GLY A 12 -10.41 -0.88 -7.47
C GLY A 12 -10.69 0.60 -7.79
N GLY A 13 -9.64 1.36 -8.15
CA GLY A 13 -9.77 2.73 -8.62
C GLY A 13 -10.06 3.80 -7.55
N VAL A 14 -10.08 3.44 -6.26
CA VAL A 14 -10.31 4.37 -5.14
C VAL A 14 -9.08 5.18 -4.71
N GLY A 15 -7.97 5.08 -5.44
CA GLY A 15 -6.76 5.85 -5.16
C GLY A 15 -5.82 5.24 -4.11
N LYS A 16 -5.83 3.92 -3.88
CA LYS A 16 -4.89 3.25 -2.96
C LYS A 16 -3.44 3.58 -3.29
N SER A 17 -2.95 3.13 -4.44
CA SER A 17 -1.55 3.31 -4.86
C SER A 17 -1.17 4.79 -4.93
N THR A 18 -2.06 5.65 -5.44
CA THR A 18 -1.84 7.11 -5.48
C THR A 18 -1.65 7.69 -4.06
N THR A 19 -2.48 7.27 -3.10
CA THR A 19 -2.36 7.70 -1.70
C THR A 19 -1.08 7.16 -1.08
N THR A 20 -0.77 5.87 -1.29
CA THR A 20 0.46 5.24 -0.78
C THR A 20 1.70 5.98 -1.28
N VAL A 21 1.80 6.23 -2.59
CA VAL A 21 2.96 6.93 -3.18
C VAL A 21 3.03 8.38 -2.71
N ALA A 22 1.91 9.11 -2.67
CA ALA A 22 1.89 10.50 -2.20
C ALA A 22 2.36 10.60 -0.74
N VAL A 23 1.83 9.76 0.15
CA VAL A 23 2.23 9.71 1.57
C VAL A 23 3.71 9.32 1.71
N ALA A 24 4.19 8.32 0.95
CA ALA A 24 5.59 7.89 0.97
C ALA A 24 6.54 9.02 0.59
N GLU A 25 6.23 9.74 -0.49
CA GLU A 25 7.04 10.86 -0.95
C GLU A 25 7.00 12.05 0.02
N MET A 26 5.83 12.34 0.65
CA MET A 26 5.72 13.37 1.68
C MET A 26 6.54 12.99 2.93
N LEU A 27 6.44 11.75 3.41
CA LEU A 27 7.22 11.25 4.54
C LEU A 27 8.73 11.39 4.28
N SER A 28 9.20 11.02 3.09
CA SER A 28 10.61 11.11 2.73
C SER A 28 11.11 12.56 2.60
N ALA A 29 10.48 13.37 1.72
CA ALA A 29 11.02 14.68 1.38
C ALA A 29 10.62 15.77 2.38
N THR A 30 9.39 15.74 2.94
CA THR A 30 8.89 16.78 3.84
C THR A 30 9.21 16.46 5.30
N PHE A 31 8.99 15.21 5.72
CA PHE A 31 9.16 14.78 7.12
C PHE A 31 10.49 14.06 7.39
N ARG A 32 11.34 13.90 6.34
CA ARG A 32 12.69 13.34 6.43
C ARG A 32 12.75 11.94 7.05
N LYS A 33 11.70 11.16 6.87
CA LYS A 33 11.64 9.76 7.31
C LYS A 33 12.32 8.86 6.28
N LYS A 34 12.90 7.75 6.75
CA LYS A 34 13.33 6.64 5.90
C LYS A 34 12.11 5.76 5.62
N VAL A 35 11.71 5.65 4.37
CA VAL A 35 10.46 5.01 3.97
C VAL A 35 10.73 3.83 3.06
N LEU A 36 10.03 2.72 3.28
CA LEU A 36 9.92 1.62 2.34
C LEU A 36 8.48 1.53 1.85
N VAL A 37 8.28 1.46 0.55
CA VAL A 37 7.01 1.03 -0.04
C VAL A 37 7.13 -0.45 -0.42
N ILE A 38 6.16 -1.25 0.00
CA ILE A 38 5.99 -2.65 -0.42
C ILE A 38 4.74 -2.69 -1.29
N ASP A 39 4.90 -2.95 -2.57
CA ASP A 39 3.77 -3.02 -3.51
C ASP A 39 3.31 -4.47 -3.67
N LEU A 40 2.15 -4.80 -3.12
CA LEU A 40 1.51 -6.12 -3.20
C LEU A 40 0.42 -6.19 -4.29
N ASP A 41 0.11 -5.07 -4.96
CA ASP A 41 -0.92 -5.07 -6.00
C ASP A 41 -0.33 -5.59 -7.32
N PRO A 42 -0.85 -6.69 -7.90
CA PRO A 42 -0.41 -7.20 -9.21
C PRO A 42 -0.52 -6.17 -10.34
N GLN A 43 -1.32 -5.13 -10.18
CA GLN A 43 -1.41 -4.04 -11.16
C GLN A 43 -0.16 -3.16 -11.19
N THR A 44 0.77 -3.32 -10.23
CA THR A 44 2.07 -2.65 -10.18
C THR A 44 2.03 -1.11 -10.22
N ASN A 45 0.90 -0.51 -9.83
CA ASN A 45 0.71 0.92 -9.94
C ASN A 45 1.69 1.72 -9.07
N ALA A 46 1.88 1.34 -7.80
CA ALA A 46 2.85 2.02 -6.93
C ALA A 46 4.29 1.81 -7.43
N THR A 47 4.60 0.61 -7.92
CA THR A 47 5.89 0.28 -8.52
C THR A 47 6.20 1.17 -9.72
N THR A 48 5.32 1.21 -10.71
CA THR A 48 5.55 1.98 -11.95
C THR A 48 5.55 3.49 -11.71
N MET A 49 4.76 3.99 -10.76
CA MET A 49 4.82 5.39 -10.32
C MET A 49 6.17 5.79 -9.72
N LEU A 50 6.89 4.86 -9.08
CA LEU A 50 8.14 5.14 -8.35
C LEU A 50 9.40 4.86 -9.17
N ILE A 51 9.38 3.89 -10.09
CA ILE A 51 10.58 3.50 -10.86
C ILE A 51 10.40 3.51 -12.38
N GLY A 52 9.19 3.71 -12.87
CA GLY A 52 8.86 3.65 -14.30
C GLY A 52 8.73 2.21 -14.83
N GLU A 53 8.08 2.09 -15.99
CA GLU A 53 7.76 0.79 -16.59
C GLU A 53 9.00 0.04 -17.09
N GLU A 54 9.97 0.76 -17.68
CA GLU A 54 11.18 0.16 -18.24
C GLU A 54 12.03 -0.53 -17.16
N LYS A 55 12.27 0.16 -16.04
CA LYS A 55 13.00 -0.40 -14.92
C LYS A 55 12.23 -1.55 -14.26
N TRP A 56 10.91 -1.42 -14.13
CA TRP A 56 10.07 -2.50 -13.63
C TRP A 56 10.19 -3.78 -14.48
N ARG A 57 10.14 -3.67 -15.82
CA ARG A 57 10.31 -4.82 -16.73
C ARG A 57 11.63 -5.54 -16.50
N THR A 58 12.73 -4.80 -16.40
CA THR A 58 14.05 -5.37 -16.11
C THR A 58 14.06 -6.16 -14.81
N LEU A 59 13.52 -5.58 -13.72
CA LEU A 59 13.46 -6.24 -12.43
C LEU A 59 12.57 -7.49 -12.44
N ASN A 60 11.47 -7.44 -13.19
CA ASN A 60 10.57 -8.58 -13.37
C ASN A 60 11.26 -9.73 -14.11
N ASP A 61 11.98 -9.45 -15.18
CA ASP A 61 12.71 -10.42 -15.97
C ASP A 61 13.88 -11.04 -15.18
N GLU A 62 14.49 -10.26 -14.28
CA GLU A 62 15.56 -10.73 -13.38
C GLU A 62 15.05 -11.46 -12.12
N GLY A 63 13.73 -11.62 -11.94
CA GLY A 63 13.15 -12.24 -10.74
C GLY A 63 13.30 -11.42 -9.46
N LYS A 64 13.55 -10.10 -9.57
CA LYS A 64 13.76 -9.17 -8.44
C LYS A 64 12.46 -8.47 -8.01
N THR A 65 11.37 -9.22 -7.96
CA THR A 65 10.05 -8.74 -7.53
C THR A 65 9.43 -9.65 -6.49
N LEU A 66 8.40 -9.18 -5.80
CA LEU A 66 7.67 -9.98 -4.80
C LEU A 66 7.08 -11.27 -5.36
N ALA A 67 6.83 -11.36 -6.68
CA ALA A 67 6.37 -12.60 -7.27
C ALA A 67 7.38 -13.75 -7.07
N GLN A 68 8.69 -13.47 -7.13
CA GLN A 68 9.72 -14.49 -6.90
C GLN A 68 9.71 -14.97 -5.45
N LEU A 69 9.55 -14.06 -4.47
CA LEU A 69 9.40 -14.44 -3.05
C LEU A 69 8.28 -15.47 -2.84
N PHE A 70 7.11 -15.19 -3.41
CA PHE A 70 5.96 -16.07 -3.25
C PHE A 70 6.07 -17.34 -4.11
N LYS A 71 6.74 -17.31 -5.28
CA LYS A 71 7.08 -18.49 -6.06
C LYS A 71 7.99 -19.43 -5.27
N ASP A 72 9.04 -18.90 -4.65
CA ASP A 72 9.97 -19.67 -3.83
C ASP A 72 9.28 -20.34 -2.62
N ALA A 73 8.26 -19.68 -2.07
CA ALA A 73 7.47 -20.25 -0.98
C ALA A 73 6.54 -21.40 -1.42
N LEU A 74 6.28 -21.52 -2.73
CA LEU A 74 5.50 -22.62 -3.32
C LEU A 74 6.35 -23.82 -3.71
N GLU A 75 7.67 -23.66 -3.78
CA GLU A 75 8.60 -24.72 -4.16
C GLU A 75 9.11 -25.50 -2.93
N PRO A 76 9.47 -26.76 -3.08
CA PRO A 76 10.10 -27.55 -2.02
C PRO A 76 11.41 -26.91 -1.55
N GLU A 77 11.74 -27.06 -0.27
CA GLU A 77 12.94 -26.47 0.36
C GLU A 77 14.27 -26.89 -0.28
N ASP A 78 14.32 -28.09 -0.90
CA ASP A 78 15.51 -28.67 -1.55
C ASP A 78 15.85 -27.99 -2.89
N LYS A 79 14.94 -27.21 -3.47
CA LYS A 79 15.20 -26.50 -4.74
C LYS A 79 16.02 -25.22 -4.61
N GLY A 80 16.27 -24.75 -3.39
CA GLY A 80 16.92 -23.47 -3.14
C GLY A 80 16.00 -22.28 -3.41
N LYS A 81 16.24 -21.19 -2.72
CA LYS A 81 15.48 -19.92 -2.88
C LYS A 81 16.22 -19.00 -3.85
N LEU A 82 15.51 -18.43 -4.80
CA LEU A 82 16.05 -17.49 -5.80
C LEU A 82 15.86 -16.04 -5.37
N PHE A 83 14.87 -15.76 -4.50
CA PHE A 83 14.60 -14.42 -4.03
C PHE A 83 15.61 -13.94 -3.00
N ASP A 84 16.24 -12.80 -3.28
CA ASP A 84 17.10 -12.07 -2.36
C ASP A 84 16.46 -10.71 -2.07
N ILE A 85 16.14 -10.44 -0.79
CA ILE A 85 15.48 -9.21 -0.35
C ILE A 85 16.35 -7.97 -0.58
N ASP A 86 17.66 -8.08 -0.40
CA ASP A 86 18.59 -6.96 -0.55
C ASP A 86 18.78 -6.57 -2.02
N GLU A 87 18.74 -7.55 -2.94
CA GLU A 87 18.74 -7.29 -4.39
C GLU A 87 17.38 -6.80 -4.91
N ALA A 88 16.27 -7.26 -4.32
CA ALA A 88 14.92 -6.88 -4.73
C ALA A 88 14.58 -5.44 -4.31
N ILE A 89 15.02 -4.97 -3.14
CA ILE A 89 14.74 -3.63 -2.67
C ILE A 89 15.47 -2.59 -3.52
N GLN A 90 14.69 -1.78 -4.23
CA GLN A 90 15.18 -0.66 -5.02
C GLN A 90 15.37 0.56 -4.14
N LYS A 91 16.59 1.09 -4.10
CA LYS A 91 16.96 2.21 -3.24
C LYS A 91 16.73 3.56 -3.92
N ARG A 92 16.33 4.57 -3.11
CA ARG A 92 16.17 5.96 -3.52
C ARG A 92 15.30 6.10 -4.77
N VAL A 93 14.14 5.49 -4.71
CA VAL A 93 13.15 5.55 -5.79
C VAL A 93 12.34 6.86 -5.70
N SER A 94 11.77 7.26 -6.76
CA SER A 94 10.87 8.36 -7.10
C SER A 94 11.40 9.13 -8.30
N ASN A 95 10.47 9.72 -9.05
CA ASN A 95 10.79 10.65 -10.14
C ASN A 95 10.98 12.10 -9.66
N VAL A 96 10.92 12.34 -8.33
CA VAL A 96 11.06 13.66 -7.69
C VAL A 96 12.44 13.79 -7.07
N SER A 97 13.22 14.79 -7.48
CA SER A 97 14.62 14.98 -7.03
C SER A 97 14.76 15.25 -5.52
N ASP A 98 13.72 15.81 -4.90
CA ASP A 98 13.69 16.09 -3.46
C ASP A 98 13.50 14.83 -2.59
N VAL A 99 13.00 13.73 -3.17
CA VAL A 99 12.76 12.46 -2.48
C VAL A 99 14.07 11.65 -2.47
N ARG A 100 14.68 11.48 -1.29
CA ARG A 100 16.03 10.88 -1.16
C ARG A 100 16.12 9.66 -0.25
N SER A 101 15.07 9.41 0.54
CA SER A 101 15.03 8.35 1.55
C SER A 101 13.79 7.45 1.39
N LEU A 102 13.40 7.20 0.13
CA LEU A 102 12.31 6.33 -0.24
C LEU A 102 12.86 5.13 -1.01
N ASP A 103 12.58 3.95 -0.52
CA ASP A 103 12.93 2.67 -1.14
C ASP A 103 11.65 1.92 -1.55
N LEU A 104 11.77 0.93 -2.43
CA LEU A 104 10.66 0.15 -2.96
C LEU A 104 10.99 -1.34 -3.00
N LEU A 105 10.08 -2.16 -2.53
CA LEU A 105 10.02 -3.59 -2.84
C LEU A 105 8.93 -3.81 -3.92
N PRO A 106 9.32 -4.09 -5.18
CA PRO A 106 8.43 -3.98 -6.33
C PRO A 106 7.48 -5.16 -6.48
N SER A 107 6.30 -4.90 -7.04
CA SER A 107 5.29 -5.88 -7.43
C SER A 107 5.54 -6.49 -8.81
N SER A 108 4.72 -7.49 -9.15
CA SER A 108 4.67 -8.12 -10.48
C SER A 108 3.26 -8.60 -10.81
N LEU A 109 2.93 -8.60 -12.10
CA LEU A 109 1.71 -9.24 -12.61
C LEU A 109 1.64 -10.74 -12.28
N ASP A 110 2.79 -11.40 -12.16
CA ASP A 110 2.89 -12.83 -11.81
C ASP A 110 2.31 -13.16 -10.43
N LEU A 111 2.06 -12.15 -9.57
CA LEU A 111 1.36 -12.35 -8.30
C LEU A 111 -0.06 -12.88 -8.47
N ILE A 112 -0.69 -12.71 -9.64
CA ILE A 112 -2.02 -13.27 -9.95
C ILE A 112 -1.95 -14.80 -9.91
N ASP A 113 -1.03 -15.39 -10.67
CA ASP A 113 -0.87 -16.86 -10.75
C ASP A 113 -0.42 -17.46 -9.41
N VAL A 114 0.43 -16.71 -8.69
CA VAL A 114 0.90 -17.12 -7.37
C VAL A 114 -0.23 -17.11 -6.35
N GLN A 115 -1.10 -16.11 -6.37
CA GLN A 115 -2.27 -16.03 -5.48
C GLN A 115 -3.20 -17.23 -5.67
N ASP A 116 -3.49 -17.61 -6.91
CA ASP A 116 -4.35 -18.76 -7.23
C ASP A 116 -3.72 -20.07 -6.75
N ARG A 117 -2.41 -20.25 -6.95
CA ARG A 117 -1.67 -21.43 -6.46
C ARG A 117 -1.68 -21.50 -4.93
N LEU A 118 -1.41 -20.40 -4.22
CA LEU A 118 -1.46 -20.32 -2.76
C LEU A 118 -2.86 -20.61 -2.20
N ALA A 119 -3.90 -20.14 -2.86
CA ALA A 119 -5.29 -20.42 -2.48
C ALA A 119 -5.66 -21.91 -2.65
N GLY A 120 -5.12 -22.57 -3.67
CA GLY A 120 -5.32 -24.00 -3.92
C GLY A 120 -4.58 -24.95 -2.95
N MET A 121 -3.56 -24.43 -2.24
CA MET A 121 -2.75 -25.22 -1.29
C MET A 121 -3.41 -25.47 0.07
N SER A 122 -4.60 -24.94 0.30
CA SER A 122 -5.27 -24.84 1.61
C SER A 122 -5.71 -26.18 2.26
N SER A 123 -5.22 -27.34 1.85
CA SER A 123 -5.79 -28.60 2.39
C SER A 123 -4.82 -29.75 2.72
N GLY A 124 -3.54 -29.55 3.00
CA GLY A 124 -2.94 -30.70 3.65
C GLY A 124 -1.48 -31.07 3.49
N ARG A 125 -0.64 -30.37 2.75
CA ARG A 125 0.77 -30.80 2.59
C ARG A 125 1.84 -29.82 3.07
N PHE A 126 1.48 -28.60 3.50
CA PHE A 126 2.45 -27.59 3.94
C PHE A 126 2.12 -27.05 5.33
N TYR A 127 1.84 -27.92 6.29
CA TYR A 127 1.59 -27.52 7.70
C TYR A 127 2.85 -27.08 8.45
N ALA A 128 4.01 -27.02 7.82
CA ALA A 128 5.21 -26.53 8.48
C ALA A 128 5.25 -24.98 8.57
N GLU A 129 4.61 -24.27 7.65
CA GLU A 129 4.68 -22.79 7.60
C GLU A 129 3.33 -22.16 7.26
N ASN A 130 2.93 -21.15 8.07
CA ASN A 130 1.73 -20.38 7.81
C ASN A 130 1.92 -19.53 6.52
N PRO A 131 1.09 -19.69 5.48
CA PRO A 131 1.25 -18.98 4.22
C PRO A 131 1.03 -17.45 4.34
N THR A 132 0.51 -16.95 5.45
CA THR A 132 0.43 -15.50 5.73
C THR A 132 1.73 -14.92 6.31
N ASP A 133 2.72 -15.74 6.66
CA ASP A 133 4.00 -15.31 7.23
C ASP A 133 5.15 -15.21 6.21
N ILE A 134 4.89 -15.43 4.92
CA ILE A 134 5.92 -15.44 3.87
C ILE A 134 6.63 -14.07 3.82
N LEU A 135 5.87 -12.98 3.68
CA LEU A 135 6.41 -11.63 3.64
C LEU A 135 7.10 -11.26 4.96
N ARG A 136 6.49 -11.60 6.10
CA ARG A 136 7.05 -11.33 7.43
C ARG A 136 8.45 -11.93 7.60
N ARG A 137 8.64 -13.18 7.17
CA ARG A 137 9.95 -13.85 7.25
C ARG A 137 10.96 -13.19 6.36
N ALA A 138 10.60 -12.86 5.12
CA ALA A 138 11.49 -12.24 4.16
C ALA A 138 11.92 -10.83 4.58
N THR A 139 11.03 -10.04 5.17
CA THR A 139 11.29 -8.63 5.50
C THR A 139 11.89 -8.41 6.88
N ARG A 140 11.92 -9.42 7.75
CA ARG A 140 12.34 -9.30 9.16
C ARG A 140 13.71 -8.63 9.34
N SER A 141 14.67 -8.92 8.47
CA SER A 141 16.03 -8.39 8.55
C SER A 141 16.17 -6.94 8.11
N VAL A 142 15.20 -6.42 7.34
CA VAL A 142 15.32 -5.12 6.69
C VAL A 142 14.38 -4.07 7.24
N LEU A 143 13.26 -4.45 7.86
CA LEU A 143 12.24 -3.49 8.34
C LEU A 143 12.82 -2.46 9.33
N ASP A 144 13.70 -2.86 10.23
CA ASP A 144 14.31 -1.97 11.24
C ASP A 144 15.23 -0.89 10.64
N ASN A 145 15.55 -0.96 9.34
CA ASN A 145 16.30 0.08 8.64
C ASN A 145 15.44 1.30 8.26
N TYR A 146 14.11 1.21 8.44
CA TYR A 146 13.14 2.23 8.06
C TYR A 146 12.42 2.81 9.28
N ASP A 147 11.96 4.06 9.15
CA ASP A 147 11.07 4.68 10.13
C ASP A 147 9.63 4.27 9.87
N VAL A 148 9.24 4.23 8.59
CA VAL A 148 7.88 3.92 8.13
C VAL A 148 7.93 2.95 6.95
N VAL A 149 7.04 1.97 6.97
CA VAL A 149 6.79 1.08 5.83
C VAL A 149 5.34 1.21 5.40
N LEU A 150 5.12 1.49 4.13
CA LEU A 150 3.78 1.55 3.53
C LEU A 150 3.56 0.33 2.64
N VAL A 151 2.46 -0.37 2.85
CA VAL A 151 2.10 -1.57 2.08
C VAL A 151 0.91 -1.25 1.18
N ASP A 152 1.13 -1.20 -0.13
CA ASP A 152 0.04 -1.04 -1.11
C ASP A 152 -0.59 -2.40 -1.42
N CYS A 153 -1.87 -2.56 -1.10
CA CYS A 153 -2.56 -3.84 -1.18
C CYS A 153 -3.51 -3.91 -2.38
N PRO A 154 -3.69 -5.10 -2.99
CA PRO A 154 -4.67 -5.32 -4.05
C PRO A 154 -6.11 -5.11 -3.54
N PRO A 155 -7.11 -4.97 -4.46
CA PRO A 155 -8.50 -4.74 -4.10
C PRO A 155 -9.23 -6.01 -3.63
N ASN A 156 -8.60 -6.79 -2.76
CA ASN A 156 -9.14 -7.99 -2.15
C ASN A 156 -8.51 -8.25 -0.78
N LEU A 157 -9.06 -9.17 0.00
CA LEU A 157 -8.49 -9.66 1.26
C LEU A 157 -8.03 -11.12 1.11
N GLY A 158 -7.36 -11.43 0.00
CA GLY A 158 -6.75 -12.71 -0.26
C GLY A 158 -5.40 -12.88 0.47
N ILE A 159 -4.75 -14.02 0.21
CA ILE A 159 -3.52 -14.42 0.92
C ILE A 159 -2.38 -13.39 0.79
N ILE A 160 -2.27 -12.72 -0.35
CA ILE A 160 -1.25 -11.68 -0.58
C ILE A 160 -1.52 -10.48 0.33
N THR A 161 -2.77 -9.99 0.39
CA THR A 161 -3.16 -8.90 1.29
C THR A 161 -2.96 -9.28 2.77
N LEU A 162 -3.27 -10.53 3.13
CA LEU A 162 -3.06 -11.02 4.50
C LEU A 162 -1.56 -11.06 4.88
N ASN A 163 -0.65 -11.30 3.94
CA ASN A 163 0.78 -11.16 4.17
C ASN A 163 1.18 -9.70 4.46
N GLY A 164 0.59 -8.73 3.76
CA GLY A 164 0.78 -7.31 4.05
C GLY A 164 0.25 -6.92 5.43
N LEU A 165 -0.97 -7.36 5.76
CA LEU A 165 -1.58 -7.10 7.06
C LEU A 165 -0.81 -7.78 8.22
N ARG A 166 -0.20 -8.94 7.97
CA ARG A 166 0.58 -9.70 8.97
C ARG A 166 1.79 -8.95 9.51
N ILE A 167 2.32 -8.01 8.74
CA ILE A 167 3.45 -7.16 9.14
C ILE A 167 3.01 -5.75 9.58
N SER A 168 1.72 -5.42 9.47
CA SER A 168 1.22 -4.05 9.66
C SER A 168 0.78 -3.79 11.09
N ASN A 169 1.13 -2.62 11.62
CA ASN A 169 0.62 -2.11 12.89
C ASN A 169 -0.81 -1.56 12.73
N GLY A 170 -1.14 -1.08 11.55
CA GLY A 170 -2.48 -0.59 11.23
C GLY A 170 -2.69 -0.36 9.75
N TYR A 171 -3.86 0.16 9.40
CA TYR A 171 -4.23 0.37 8.01
C TYR A 171 -5.06 1.62 7.78
N ILE A 172 -4.99 2.14 6.54
CA ILE A 172 -5.84 3.22 6.04
C ILE A 172 -6.72 2.71 4.90
N ILE A 173 -7.90 3.32 4.74
CA ILE A 173 -8.90 2.91 3.74
C ILE A 173 -9.22 4.08 2.80
N PRO A 174 -8.47 4.28 1.70
CA PRO A 174 -8.84 5.25 0.68
C PRO A 174 -10.19 4.88 0.05
N THR A 175 -11.11 5.84 0.00
CA THR A 175 -12.50 5.60 -0.37
C THR A 175 -13.07 6.79 -1.12
N ILE A 176 -13.71 6.53 -2.26
CA ILE A 176 -14.56 7.52 -2.91
C ILE A 176 -15.88 7.58 -2.11
N PRO A 177 -16.42 8.76 -1.76
CA PRO A 177 -17.65 8.84 -0.99
C PRO A 177 -18.89 8.59 -1.88
N ASP A 178 -18.94 7.41 -2.48
CA ASP A 178 -20.09 6.88 -3.20
C ASP A 178 -20.61 5.61 -2.51
N VAL A 179 -21.86 5.23 -2.83
CA VAL A 179 -22.54 4.12 -2.17
C VAL A 179 -21.76 2.82 -2.31
N LEU A 180 -21.22 2.51 -3.49
CA LEU A 180 -20.55 1.25 -3.75
C LEU A 180 -19.19 1.17 -3.05
N SER A 181 -18.44 2.28 -2.99
CA SER A 181 -17.13 2.33 -2.34
C SER A 181 -17.21 2.20 -0.81
N THR A 182 -18.29 2.69 -0.21
CA THR A 182 -18.49 2.64 1.24
C THR A 182 -19.04 1.29 1.73
N TYR A 183 -19.67 0.50 0.85
CA TYR A 183 -20.26 -0.80 1.21
C TYR A 183 -19.24 -1.82 1.72
N GLY A 184 -17.99 -1.73 1.25
CA GLY A 184 -16.91 -2.63 1.65
C GLY A 184 -16.28 -2.32 3.02
N ILE A 185 -16.46 -1.10 3.55
CA ILE A 185 -15.75 -0.66 4.77
C ILE A 185 -16.06 -1.53 5.99
N PRO A 186 -17.34 -1.80 6.34
CA PRO A 186 -17.66 -2.69 7.47
C PRO A 186 -17.08 -4.10 7.31
N GLN A 187 -17.04 -4.59 6.07
CA GLN A 187 -16.48 -5.91 5.76
C GLN A 187 -14.96 -5.94 5.95
N ILE A 188 -14.26 -4.87 5.53
CA ILE A 188 -12.82 -4.72 5.74
C ILE A 188 -12.53 -4.74 7.24
N VAL A 189 -13.15 -3.86 8.02
CA VAL A 189 -12.93 -3.74 9.46
C VAL A 189 -13.18 -5.06 10.18
N LYS A 190 -14.32 -5.72 9.85
CA LYS A 190 -14.66 -7.02 10.43
C LYS A 190 -13.63 -8.11 10.08
N ARG A 191 -13.22 -8.22 8.80
CA ARG A 191 -12.29 -9.26 8.36
C ARG A 191 -10.87 -9.04 8.88
N VAL A 192 -10.40 -7.77 8.93
CA VAL A 192 -9.11 -7.46 9.52
C VAL A 192 -9.13 -7.75 11.03
N GLY A 193 -10.21 -7.41 11.75
CA GLY A 193 -10.37 -7.76 13.15
C GLY A 193 -10.31 -9.28 13.41
N GLN A 194 -11.02 -10.08 12.61
CA GLN A 194 -10.96 -11.55 12.69
C GLN A 194 -9.55 -12.09 12.40
N PHE A 195 -8.84 -11.50 11.45
CA PHE A 195 -7.46 -11.88 11.15
C PHE A 195 -6.51 -11.49 12.28
N SER A 196 -6.64 -10.29 12.84
CA SER A 196 -5.92 -9.80 14.01
C SER A 196 -6.07 -10.78 15.22
N GLU A 197 -7.30 -11.19 15.52
CA GLU A 197 -7.57 -12.22 16.55
C GLU A 197 -6.87 -13.56 16.24
N THR A 198 -6.92 -14.00 14.97
CA THR A 198 -6.32 -15.28 14.54
C THR A 198 -4.80 -15.30 14.71
N ILE A 199 -4.14 -14.17 14.46
CA ILE A 199 -2.68 -14.06 14.56
C ILE A 199 -2.20 -13.60 15.95
N ALA A 200 -3.14 -13.30 16.86
CA ALA A 200 -2.89 -12.76 18.20
C ALA A 200 -1.98 -11.50 18.17
N ASP A 201 -2.24 -10.60 17.21
CA ASP A 201 -1.48 -9.37 17.00
C ASP A 201 -2.45 -8.24 16.60
N ASP A 202 -2.31 -7.06 17.18
CA ASP A 202 -3.25 -5.97 16.94
C ASP A 202 -2.95 -5.26 15.62
N ILE A 203 -4.00 -5.06 14.79
CA ILE A 203 -3.95 -4.30 13.55
C ILE A 203 -4.98 -3.18 13.62
N GLU A 204 -4.54 -1.96 13.88
CA GLU A 204 -5.41 -0.82 14.12
C GLU A 204 -5.98 -0.20 12.83
N ALA A 205 -7.26 0.18 12.82
CA ALA A 205 -7.85 0.97 11.75
C ALA A 205 -7.52 2.45 11.96
N TYR A 206 -6.44 2.95 11.36
CA TYR A 206 -6.06 4.37 11.48
C TYR A 206 -7.11 5.30 10.87
N GLY A 207 -7.79 4.88 9.79
CA GLY A 207 -8.95 5.62 9.34
C GLY A 207 -9.25 5.54 7.85
N ILE A 208 -10.33 6.21 7.48
CA ILE A 208 -10.85 6.32 6.12
C ILE A 208 -10.35 7.61 5.51
N VAL A 209 -9.65 7.51 4.37
CA VAL A 209 -9.21 8.65 3.55
C VAL A 209 -10.25 8.90 2.47
N ILE A 210 -10.92 10.05 2.52
CA ILE A 210 -11.81 10.45 1.43
C ILE A 210 -10.99 10.91 0.24
N SER A 211 -11.09 10.19 -0.85
CA SER A 211 -10.36 10.39 -2.11
C SER A 211 -11.30 10.70 -3.27
N LYS A 212 -10.78 11.33 -4.32
CA LYS A 212 -11.53 11.66 -5.55
C LYS A 212 -12.88 12.33 -5.26
N TYR A 213 -12.91 13.20 -4.26
CA TYR A 213 -14.12 13.91 -3.87
C TYR A 213 -14.50 14.95 -4.91
N ARG A 214 -15.78 14.97 -5.28
CA ARG A 214 -16.38 15.96 -6.18
C ARG A 214 -17.35 16.81 -5.39
N GLU A 215 -17.01 18.08 -5.18
CA GLU A 215 -17.81 19.00 -4.39
C GLU A 215 -19.21 19.21 -4.97
N GLN A 216 -19.35 19.21 -6.31
CA GLN A 216 -20.63 19.38 -7.00
C GLN A 216 -21.51 18.12 -6.96
N SER A 217 -20.98 16.97 -6.53
CA SER A 217 -21.74 15.72 -6.48
C SER A 217 -22.63 15.65 -5.25
N THR A 218 -23.95 15.64 -5.47
CA THR A 218 -24.93 15.43 -4.40
C THR A 218 -24.72 14.08 -3.68
N THR A 219 -24.36 13.03 -4.44
CA THR A 219 -24.06 11.71 -3.88
C THR A 219 -22.86 11.77 -2.94
N HIS A 220 -21.73 12.38 -3.37
CA HIS A 220 -20.54 12.48 -2.54
C HIS A 220 -20.84 13.27 -1.25
N ASN A 221 -21.56 14.40 -1.36
CA ASN A 221 -21.94 15.23 -0.23
C ASN A 221 -22.83 14.49 0.77
N THR A 222 -23.81 13.73 0.27
CA THR A 222 -24.74 12.98 1.12
C THR A 222 -24.03 11.82 1.80
N THR A 223 -23.25 11.04 1.05
CA THR A 223 -22.49 9.89 1.58
C THR A 223 -21.46 10.35 2.62
N LEU A 224 -20.71 11.41 2.34
CA LEU A 224 -19.74 11.95 3.29
C LEU A 224 -20.40 12.40 4.62
N ARG A 225 -21.58 13.06 4.55
CA ARG A 225 -22.34 13.42 5.76
C ARG A 225 -22.80 12.19 6.54
N GLN A 226 -23.20 11.11 5.85
CA GLN A 226 -23.57 9.85 6.50
C GLN A 226 -22.37 9.20 7.19
N MET A 227 -21.22 9.11 6.50
CA MET A 227 -19.98 8.56 7.05
C MET A 227 -19.50 9.32 8.29
N ARG A 228 -19.61 10.66 8.30
CA ARG A 228 -19.27 11.50 9.47
C ARG A 228 -20.16 11.23 10.68
N ARG A 229 -21.38 10.77 10.48
CA ARG A 229 -22.33 10.44 11.57
C ARG A 229 -22.16 9.03 12.07
N LYS A 230 -21.88 8.10 11.17
CA LYS A 230 -21.73 6.67 11.48
C LYS A 230 -20.77 6.04 10.49
N SER A 231 -19.62 5.58 10.99
CA SER A 231 -18.62 4.84 10.22
C SER A 231 -17.98 3.79 11.13
N ASP A 232 -17.54 2.69 10.54
CA ASP A 232 -16.91 1.57 11.26
C ASP A 232 -15.42 1.82 11.55
N ALA A 233 -14.85 2.87 10.97
CA ALA A 233 -13.51 3.38 11.27
C ALA A 233 -13.54 4.92 11.27
N PRO A 234 -12.61 5.61 11.97
CA PRO A 234 -12.57 7.07 12.01
C PRO A 234 -12.25 7.64 10.64
N LEU A 235 -12.83 8.81 10.29
CA LEU A 235 -12.46 9.53 9.09
C LEU A 235 -11.25 10.44 9.37
N PHE A 236 -10.37 10.57 8.37
CA PHE A 236 -9.40 11.67 8.35
C PHE A 236 -10.13 12.99 8.05
N ALA A 237 -9.63 14.08 8.61
CA ALA A 237 -10.22 15.40 8.39
C ALA A 237 -9.94 15.89 6.97
N THR A 238 -8.75 15.57 6.45
CA THR A 238 -8.33 15.94 5.10
C THR A 238 -9.09 15.15 4.05
N ILE A 239 -9.67 15.88 3.08
CA ILE A 239 -10.39 15.33 1.93
C ILE A 239 -9.58 15.60 0.67
N ILE A 240 -9.29 14.56 -0.11
CA ILE A 240 -8.57 14.68 -1.37
C ILE A 240 -9.57 14.81 -2.53
N PRO A 241 -9.66 15.99 -3.18
CA PRO A 241 -10.54 16.16 -4.31
C PRO A 241 -10.08 15.39 -5.53
N GLU A 242 -11.02 15.06 -6.41
CA GLU A 242 -10.66 14.58 -7.75
C GLU A 242 -10.00 15.71 -8.54
N ASN A 243 -8.85 15.41 -9.12
CA ASN A 243 -8.12 16.36 -9.97
C ASN A 243 -7.22 15.63 -10.97
N ASP A 244 -6.92 16.30 -12.09
CA ASP A 244 -6.09 15.77 -13.17
C ASP A 244 -4.63 15.59 -12.73
N LYS A 245 -4.14 16.39 -11.77
CA LYS A 245 -2.76 16.27 -11.27
C LYS A 245 -2.49 14.94 -10.57
N ALA A 246 -3.47 14.35 -9.91
CA ALA A 246 -3.32 13.02 -9.33
C ALA A 246 -3.20 11.93 -10.42
N ALA A 247 -3.85 12.12 -11.58
CA ALA A 247 -3.70 11.27 -12.74
C ALA A 247 -2.34 11.47 -13.42
N ASP A 248 -1.93 12.72 -13.64
CA ASP A 248 -0.61 13.08 -14.18
C ASP A 248 0.54 12.54 -13.30
N ALA A 249 0.36 12.56 -11.97
CA ALA A 249 1.36 12.07 -11.01
C ALA A 249 1.60 10.55 -11.09
N ALA A 250 0.69 9.82 -11.73
CA ALA A 250 0.89 8.39 -12.03
C ALA A 250 1.90 8.15 -13.14
N GLU A 251 2.17 9.15 -13.97
CA GLU A 251 3.17 9.07 -15.03
C GLU A 251 4.59 9.28 -14.47
N TYR A 252 5.51 8.38 -14.80
CA TYR A 252 6.91 8.48 -14.37
C TYR A 252 7.66 9.49 -15.24
N LYS A 253 7.57 10.77 -14.88
CA LYS A 253 8.32 11.86 -15.51
C LYS A 253 9.19 12.58 -14.48
N PRO A 254 10.50 12.76 -14.72
CA PRO A 254 11.38 13.47 -13.79
C PRO A 254 10.86 14.88 -13.47
N VAL A 255 10.75 15.20 -12.22
CA VAL A 255 10.38 16.52 -11.70
C VAL A 255 11.28 16.93 -10.54
N SER A 256 11.45 18.23 -10.32
CA SER A 256 12.37 18.72 -9.28
C SER A 256 11.76 18.67 -7.87
N THR A 257 10.47 18.95 -7.73
CA THR A 257 9.83 19.12 -6.42
C THR A 257 8.51 18.38 -6.32
N LEU A 258 8.11 18.05 -5.08
CA LEU A 258 6.80 17.46 -4.79
C LEU A 258 5.63 18.34 -5.25
N ARG A 259 5.78 19.68 -5.19
CA ARG A 259 4.74 20.60 -5.70
C ARG A 259 4.55 20.51 -7.21
N GLN A 260 5.62 20.22 -7.97
CA GLN A 260 5.49 19.95 -9.40
C GLN A 260 4.71 18.66 -9.68
N LYS A 261 4.98 17.60 -8.91
CA LYS A 261 4.28 16.31 -9.08
C LYS A 261 2.84 16.39 -8.60
N TRP A 262 2.61 16.81 -7.37
CA TRP A 262 1.30 16.71 -6.70
C TRP A 262 0.41 17.95 -6.85
N GLY A 263 0.95 19.07 -7.37
CA GLY A 263 0.19 20.27 -7.72
C GLY A 263 0.42 21.48 -6.82
N TYR A 264 0.50 22.65 -7.44
CA TYR A 264 0.74 23.95 -6.78
C TYR A 264 -0.49 24.57 -6.14
N ARG A 265 -1.70 24.21 -6.59
CA ARG A 265 -2.96 24.86 -6.18
C ARG A 265 -3.60 24.16 -4.98
N GLY A 266 -2.83 23.93 -3.92
CA GLY A 266 -3.31 23.32 -2.68
C GLY A 266 -3.28 21.79 -2.63
N GLN A 267 -3.13 21.08 -3.76
CA GLN A 267 -3.13 19.60 -3.76
C GLN A 267 -1.94 19.03 -2.99
N PHE A 268 -0.74 19.61 -3.15
CA PHE A 268 0.42 19.25 -2.33
C PHE A 268 0.14 19.44 -0.84
N ASP A 269 -0.49 20.57 -0.48
CA ASP A 269 -0.77 20.91 0.92
C ASP A 269 -1.82 19.95 1.53
N LEU A 270 -2.77 19.44 0.74
CA LEU A 270 -3.70 18.40 1.16
C LEU A 270 -3.01 17.05 1.43
N TYR A 271 -2.12 16.60 0.53
CA TYR A 271 -1.36 15.37 0.78
C TYR A 271 -0.42 15.51 1.97
N LYS A 272 0.19 16.69 2.16
CA LYS A 272 0.99 16.99 3.35
C LYS A 272 0.14 16.90 4.62
N ALA A 273 -1.02 17.54 4.66
CA ALA A 273 -1.92 17.51 5.82
C ALA A 273 -2.44 16.08 6.10
N LEU A 274 -2.80 15.32 5.07
CA LEU A 274 -3.16 13.92 5.23
C LEU A 274 -2.01 13.10 5.83
N THR A 275 -0.78 13.35 5.40
CA THR A 275 0.40 12.66 5.93
C THR A 275 0.62 12.99 7.40
N GLU A 276 0.43 14.26 7.80
CA GLU A 276 0.50 14.69 9.20
C GLU A 276 -0.56 13.98 10.07
N GLU A 277 -1.80 13.89 9.59
CA GLU A 277 -2.86 13.14 10.29
C GLU A 277 -2.56 11.64 10.41
N ILE A 278 -1.99 11.03 9.36
CA ILE A 278 -1.58 9.61 9.40
C ILE A 278 -0.46 9.42 10.41
N MET A 279 0.55 10.28 10.42
CA MET A 279 1.65 10.23 11.39
C MET A 279 1.13 10.34 12.84
N GLU A 280 0.23 11.28 13.11
CA GLU A 280 -0.37 11.47 14.43
C GLU A 280 -1.08 10.19 14.90
N ARG A 281 -1.91 9.58 14.06
CA ARG A 281 -2.64 8.36 14.42
C ARG A 281 -1.77 7.13 14.53
N ALA A 282 -0.68 7.08 13.78
CA ALA A 282 0.29 5.99 13.84
C ALA A 282 1.36 6.18 14.92
N GLY A 283 1.34 7.29 15.66
CA GLY A 283 2.33 7.57 16.72
C GLY A 283 3.74 7.84 16.21
N LEU A 284 3.90 8.52 15.04
CA LEU A 284 5.17 8.75 14.34
C LEU A 284 5.80 10.12 14.61
#